data_1eef8ff9aa8bd3222569f15eaaac850f
#
_entry.id   1eef8ff9aa8bd3222569f15eaaac850f
#
_cell.length_a   1.000
_cell.length_b   1.000
_cell.length_c   1.000
_cell.angle_alpha   90.00
_cell.angle_beta   90.00
_cell.angle_gamma   90.00
#
_symmetry.space_group_name_H-M   'P 1'
#
loop_
_entity.id
_entity.type
_entity.pdbx_description
1 polymer ?
#
loop_
_entity_poly.entity_id
_entity_poly.type
_entity_poly.pdbx_seq_one_letter_code
_entity_poly.pdbx_strand_id
1 'polypeptide(L)'
;MKIQYLGLCSKKMKKYSYIFYYFLLLVSCENTDKQNTIDIDLSKTDSCIAYSMFVKSVENLDLHITDGLPITGVERLYFDESKIFVKDSGREGILVFDKGSGNLLKRVNPFGEGPEEIKRISSFCLDTYHKKICIFDQSDMKVKMYDFSGKYACSYPTDMFFIDMAKLDKNSMTYFYPIYAEEQFYGIWSSDSLNQLKKQVSSHVTKECMFHYFPMLYNMNDTCVYYYDRNWDEISVVTSDSIQTLYSLGVKQRIPLFKKGIRDITPQELDGYAILPNFDCSNNFILCSFHTFDKNDIRKKNITWVLLDTRTGKVTISKKLKNDLMAEDEIENNSLFYMNNYTWLRVDDSFEDLIRLKILHLQ
;
A
#
# COMPACT_ATOMS: atom_id res chain seq x y z
N MET A 1 45.17 59.02 -24.73
CA MET A 1 44.56 59.10 -23.35
C MET A 1 43.14 58.56 -23.37
N LYS A 2 42.94 57.24 -23.54
CA LYS A 2 41.59 56.62 -23.65
C LYS A 2 41.59 55.12 -23.37
N ILE A 3 42.37 54.59 -22.42
CA ILE A 3 42.37 53.12 -22.13
C ILE A 3 42.31 52.83 -20.59
N GLN A 4 42.15 53.79 -19.71
CA GLN A 4 42.18 53.53 -18.26
C GLN A 4 40.80 53.43 -17.59
N TYR A 5 39.70 53.66 -18.27
CA TYR A 5 38.38 53.66 -17.65
C TYR A 5 37.58 52.35 -17.78
N LEU A 6 38.00 51.40 -18.61
CA LEU A 6 37.29 50.12 -18.83
C LEU A 6 37.65 49.03 -17.82
N GLY A 7 38.77 49.17 -17.09
CA GLY A 7 39.24 48.19 -16.12
C GLY A 7 38.56 48.24 -14.75
N LEU A 8 38.06 49.40 -14.37
CA LEU A 8 37.43 49.59 -13.03
C LEU A 8 35.96 49.17 -12.96
N CYS A 9 35.25 49.19 -14.09
CA CYS A 9 33.83 48.73 -14.12
C CYS A 9 33.71 47.21 -14.09
N SER A 10 34.68 46.52 -14.70
CA SER A 10 34.69 45.04 -14.73
C SER A 10 34.96 44.40 -13.36
N LYS A 11 35.82 45.01 -12.53
CA LYS A 11 36.11 44.49 -11.19
C LYS A 11 34.96 44.68 -10.19
N LYS A 12 34.19 45.79 -10.29
CA LYS A 12 33.00 45.98 -9.43
C LYS A 12 31.87 45.04 -9.83
N MET A 13 31.60 44.82 -11.07
CA MET A 13 30.57 43.88 -11.52
C MET A 13 30.83 42.41 -11.09
N LYS A 14 32.08 41.95 -11.10
CA LYS A 14 32.42 40.60 -10.60
C LYS A 14 32.14 40.45 -9.11
N LYS A 15 32.37 41.50 -8.31
CA LYS A 15 32.12 41.43 -6.85
C LYS A 15 30.65 41.36 -6.50
N TYR A 16 29.74 41.96 -7.27
CA TYR A 16 28.29 41.86 -7.08
C TYR A 16 27.73 40.59 -7.65
N SER A 17 28.35 39.99 -8.67
CA SER A 17 27.94 38.70 -9.18
C SER A 17 28.14 37.57 -8.16
N TYR A 18 29.25 37.58 -7.40
CA TYR A 18 29.46 36.60 -6.32
C TYR A 18 28.49 36.76 -5.15
N ILE A 19 28.13 38.00 -4.80
CA ILE A 19 27.16 38.26 -3.74
C ILE A 19 25.76 37.80 -4.17
N PHE A 20 25.38 38.01 -5.43
CA PHE A 20 24.11 37.54 -5.97
C PHE A 20 24.05 36.00 -6.07
N TYR A 21 25.16 35.32 -6.42
CA TYR A 21 25.26 33.87 -6.39
C TYR A 21 25.21 33.30 -4.98
N TYR A 22 25.83 33.97 -4.00
CA TYR A 22 25.74 33.57 -2.60
C TYR A 22 24.35 33.79 -2.03
N PHE A 23 23.64 34.82 -2.46
CA PHE A 23 22.24 35.06 -2.06
C PHE A 23 21.29 34.06 -2.69
N LEU A 24 21.52 33.61 -3.93
CA LEU A 24 20.77 32.53 -4.57
C LEU A 24 21.01 31.17 -3.90
N LEU A 25 22.21 30.93 -3.37
CA LEU A 25 22.50 29.70 -2.60
C LEU A 25 21.89 29.73 -1.21
N LEU A 26 21.64 30.89 -0.61
CA LEU A 26 21.00 31.00 0.70
C LEU A 26 19.45 30.95 0.62
N VAL A 27 18.87 31.22 -0.54
CA VAL A 27 17.42 31.10 -0.77
C VAL A 27 17.02 29.67 -1.18
N SER A 28 18.02 28.82 -1.52
CA SER A 28 17.81 27.43 -1.95
C SER A 28 17.67 26.42 -0.79
N CYS A 29 17.67 26.83 0.46
CA CYS A 29 17.56 25.95 1.61
C CYS A 29 16.43 26.36 2.54
N GLU A 30 15.20 26.32 2.08
CA GLU A 30 14.01 26.20 2.93
C GLU A 30 12.86 25.58 2.12
N ASN A 31 13.11 24.43 1.48
CA ASN A 31 12.06 23.45 1.37
C ASN A 31 12.22 22.50 2.56
N THR A 32 11.90 22.96 3.73
CA THR A 32 11.37 22.07 4.75
C THR A 32 10.06 21.60 4.15
N ASP A 33 10.05 20.38 3.60
CA ASP A 33 8.83 19.64 3.33
C ASP A 33 8.01 19.71 4.61
N LYS A 34 7.02 20.60 4.64
CA LYS A 34 6.03 20.63 5.71
C LYS A 34 5.31 19.32 5.60
N GLN A 35 5.79 18.34 6.34
CA GLN A 35 5.15 17.06 6.49
C GLN A 35 3.71 17.37 6.91
N ASN A 36 2.74 17.02 6.08
CA ASN A 36 1.33 17.23 6.35
C ASN A 36 0.93 16.32 7.52
N THR A 37 1.11 16.82 8.74
CA THR A 37 0.68 16.09 9.94
C THR A 37 -0.81 16.27 10.14
N ILE A 38 -1.51 15.15 10.28
CA ILE A 38 -2.94 15.08 10.48
C ILE A 38 -3.19 14.58 11.90
N ASP A 39 -3.73 15.44 12.75
CA ASP A 39 -4.08 15.07 14.12
C ASP A 39 -5.37 14.25 14.15
N ILE A 40 -5.28 13.03 14.67
CA ILE A 40 -6.40 12.09 14.79
C ILE A 40 -6.63 11.76 16.27
N ASP A 41 -7.82 12.06 16.75
CA ASP A 41 -8.29 11.69 18.09
C ASP A 41 -9.49 10.73 17.98
N LEU A 42 -9.24 9.44 18.05
CA LEU A 42 -10.25 8.40 17.88
C LEU A 42 -11.34 8.39 18.97
N SER A 43 -11.16 9.17 20.03
CA SER A 43 -12.19 9.37 21.06
C SER A 43 -13.30 10.34 20.62
N LYS A 44 -13.00 11.20 19.63
CA LYS A 44 -13.91 12.18 19.06
C LYS A 44 -14.55 11.62 17.81
N THR A 45 -15.77 11.14 17.92
CA THR A 45 -16.45 10.53 16.78
C THR A 45 -17.66 11.35 16.35
N ASP A 46 -17.78 11.53 15.03
CA ASP A 46 -18.97 12.06 14.38
C ASP A 46 -20.07 10.99 14.31
N SER A 47 -21.25 11.38 13.88
CA SER A 47 -22.42 10.48 13.83
C SER A 47 -22.21 9.31 12.85
N CYS A 48 -21.71 9.61 11.66
CA CYS A 48 -21.53 8.62 10.59
C CYS A 48 -20.59 9.15 9.50
N ILE A 49 -19.77 8.28 8.88
CA ILE A 49 -19.17 8.52 7.57
C ILE A 49 -20.06 7.86 6.54
N ALA A 50 -20.63 8.65 5.62
CA ALA A 50 -21.46 8.17 4.55
C ALA A 50 -20.69 8.11 3.22
N TYR A 51 -21.01 7.16 2.36
CA TYR A 51 -20.38 7.05 1.04
C TYR A 51 -20.57 8.32 0.20
N SER A 52 -21.73 8.96 0.29
CA SER A 52 -21.99 10.24 -0.40
C SER A 52 -21.00 11.35 -0.07
N MET A 53 -20.18 11.21 0.98
CA MET A 53 -19.14 12.19 1.32
C MET A 53 -17.91 12.10 0.41
N PHE A 54 -17.63 10.93 -0.19
CA PHE A 54 -16.43 10.69 -0.98
C PHE A 54 -16.64 9.82 -2.22
N VAL A 55 -17.78 9.11 -2.31
CA VAL A 55 -18.16 8.27 -3.46
C VAL A 55 -19.22 8.97 -4.29
N LYS A 56 -19.03 8.98 -5.60
CA LYS A 56 -19.98 9.50 -6.58
C LYS A 56 -21.02 8.45 -6.97
N SER A 57 -20.60 7.22 -7.17
CA SER A 57 -21.46 6.09 -7.55
C SER A 57 -20.85 4.77 -7.12
N VAL A 58 -21.70 3.77 -6.95
CA VAL A 58 -21.32 2.39 -6.64
C VAL A 58 -21.79 1.49 -7.76
N GLU A 59 -20.94 0.60 -8.22
CA GLU A 59 -21.22 -0.43 -9.21
C GLU A 59 -20.95 -1.81 -8.59
N ASN A 60 -21.80 -2.78 -8.86
CA ASN A 60 -21.57 -4.17 -8.44
C ASN A 60 -21.03 -4.98 -9.62
N LEU A 61 -20.02 -5.77 -9.35
CA LEU A 61 -19.49 -6.76 -10.27
C LEU A 61 -19.38 -8.11 -9.57
N ASP A 62 -20.13 -9.07 -10.04
CA ASP A 62 -20.11 -10.42 -9.51
C ASP A 62 -19.10 -11.27 -10.29
N LEU A 63 -18.14 -11.88 -9.56
CA LEU A 63 -17.15 -12.79 -10.10
C LEU A 63 -17.60 -14.23 -9.83
N HIS A 64 -17.95 -14.94 -10.89
CA HIS A 64 -18.52 -16.28 -10.81
C HIS A 64 -17.45 -17.37 -10.83
N ILE A 65 -17.40 -18.19 -9.81
CA ILE A 65 -16.49 -19.34 -9.68
C ILE A 65 -17.18 -20.57 -10.26
N THR A 66 -16.82 -20.90 -11.47
CA THR A 66 -17.54 -21.91 -12.28
C THR A 66 -16.84 -23.26 -12.39
N ASP A 67 -15.66 -23.40 -11.77
CA ASP A 67 -14.87 -24.63 -11.82
C ASP A 67 -15.22 -25.63 -10.68
N GLY A 68 -16.17 -25.28 -9.82
CA GLY A 68 -16.63 -26.13 -8.73
C GLY A 68 -15.68 -26.23 -7.54
N LEU A 69 -14.62 -25.40 -7.50
CA LEU A 69 -13.67 -25.34 -6.40
C LEU A 69 -13.93 -24.06 -5.60
N PRO A 70 -14.43 -24.15 -4.36
CA PRO A 70 -14.71 -22.97 -3.53
C PRO A 70 -13.42 -22.20 -3.21
N ILE A 71 -13.57 -20.93 -2.89
CA ILE A 71 -12.47 -20.12 -2.33
C ILE A 71 -12.58 -20.07 -0.81
N THR A 72 -11.44 -19.83 -0.18
CA THR A 72 -11.37 -19.62 1.28
C THR A 72 -11.62 -18.15 1.63
N GLY A 73 -11.29 -17.25 0.72
CA GLY A 73 -11.46 -15.80 0.85
C GLY A 73 -10.51 -15.03 -0.06
N VAL A 74 -10.72 -13.74 -0.17
CA VAL A 74 -9.87 -12.86 -0.99
C VAL A 74 -8.75 -12.27 -0.14
N GLU A 75 -7.50 -12.65 -0.44
CA GLU A 75 -6.33 -12.08 0.25
C GLU A 75 -5.81 -10.84 -0.49
N ARG A 76 -5.74 -10.89 -1.82
CA ARG A 76 -5.23 -9.80 -2.66
C ARG A 76 -5.88 -9.84 -4.03
N LEU A 77 -6.00 -8.65 -4.63
CA LEU A 77 -6.68 -8.49 -5.88
C LEU A 77 -5.96 -7.44 -6.73
N TYR A 78 -5.86 -7.71 -8.03
CA TYR A 78 -5.27 -6.80 -9.02
C TYR A 78 -6.13 -6.72 -10.28
N PHE A 79 -6.03 -5.60 -10.97
CA PHE A 79 -6.70 -5.34 -12.23
C PHE A 79 -5.72 -5.15 -13.37
N ASP A 80 -6.07 -5.68 -14.53
CA ASP A 80 -5.56 -5.30 -15.84
C ASP A 80 -6.69 -4.63 -16.64
N GLU A 81 -6.44 -4.26 -17.88
CA GLU A 81 -7.45 -3.67 -18.76
C GLU A 81 -8.69 -4.55 -18.91
N SER A 82 -8.49 -5.87 -19.06
CA SER A 82 -9.55 -6.84 -19.38
C SER A 82 -9.73 -7.94 -18.34
N LYS A 83 -8.88 -8.00 -17.32
CA LYS A 83 -8.86 -9.12 -16.36
C LYS A 83 -8.81 -8.65 -14.92
N ILE A 84 -9.30 -9.51 -14.04
CA ILE A 84 -9.18 -9.38 -12.60
C ILE A 84 -8.45 -10.60 -12.07
N PHE A 85 -7.42 -10.37 -11.25
CA PHE A 85 -6.60 -11.39 -10.65
C PHE A 85 -6.85 -11.40 -9.15
N VAL A 86 -7.30 -12.52 -8.62
CA VAL A 86 -7.64 -12.68 -7.21
C VAL A 86 -6.77 -13.77 -6.61
N LYS A 87 -6.02 -13.43 -5.55
CA LYS A 87 -5.35 -14.45 -4.73
C LYS A 87 -6.33 -14.94 -3.68
N ASP A 88 -6.60 -16.24 -3.71
CA ASP A 88 -7.31 -16.92 -2.64
C ASP A 88 -6.44 -17.00 -1.38
N SER A 89 -7.03 -16.78 -0.21
CA SER A 89 -6.36 -16.90 1.10
C SER A 89 -5.98 -18.33 1.44
N GLY A 90 -6.60 -19.31 0.77
CA GLY A 90 -6.26 -20.73 0.85
C GLY A 90 -5.11 -21.11 -0.07
N ARG A 91 -5.16 -22.37 -0.56
CA ARG A 91 -4.15 -22.94 -1.47
C ARG A 91 -4.58 -22.99 -2.93
N GLU A 92 -5.66 -22.30 -3.29
CA GLU A 92 -6.25 -22.46 -4.62
C GLU A 92 -5.57 -21.63 -5.71
N GLY A 93 -4.52 -20.90 -5.36
CA GLY A 93 -3.69 -20.14 -6.30
C GLY A 93 -4.26 -18.78 -6.63
N ILE A 94 -4.14 -18.40 -7.91
CA ILE A 94 -4.62 -17.12 -8.43
C ILE A 94 -5.73 -17.37 -9.43
N LEU A 95 -6.92 -16.83 -9.14
CA LEU A 95 -8.05 -16.87 -10.04
C LEU A 95 -7.97 -15.71 -11.01
N VAL A 96 -8.23 -15.97 -12.28
CA VAL A 96 -8.24 -14.96 -13.34
C VAL A 96 -9.64 -14.88 -13.90
N PHE A 97 -10.28 -13.72 -13.78
CA PHE A 97 -11.62 -13.47 -14.27
C PHE A 97 -11.61 -12.51 -15.46
N ASP A 98 -12.58 -12.64 -16.33
CA ASP A 98 -12.89 -11.63 -17.33
C ASP A 98 -13.55 -10.43 -16.63
N LYS A 99 -13.01 -9.25 -16.83
CA LYS A 99 -13.48 -8.03 -16.15
C LYS A 99 -14.87 -7.58 -16.62
N GLY A 100 -15.21 -7.87 -17.87
CA GLY A 100 -16.48 -7.42 -18.44
C GLY A 100 -17.67 -8.30 -18.04
N SER A 101 -17.44 -9.63 -17.98
CA SER A 101 -18.50 -10.61 -17.68
C SER A 101 -18.46 -11.13 -16.24
N GLY A 102 -17.36 -10.94 -15.53
CA GLY A 102 -17.15 -11.54 -14.21
C GLY A 102 -16.92 -13.05 -14.21
N ASN A 103 -16.83 -13.70 -15.40
CA ASN A 103 -16.66 -15.13 -15.48
C ASN A 103 -15.22 -15.55 -15.19
N LEU A 104 -15.05 -16.68 -14.46
CA LEU A 104 -13.76 -17.29 -14.26
C LEU A 104 -13.21 -17.79 -15.61
N LEU A 105 -12.08 -17.22 -16.01
CA LEU A 105 -11.36 -17.66 -17.21
C LEU A 105 -10.44 -18.83 -16.89
N LYS A 106 -9.78 -18.76 -15.74
CA LYS A 106 -8.76 -19.72 -15.37
C LYS A 106 -8.38 -19.62 -13.90
N ARG A 107 -7.99 -20.74 -13.33
CA ARG A 107 -7.26 -20.81 -12.06
C ARG A 107 -5.79 -21.11 -12.36
N VAL A 108 -4.91 -20.16 -11.99
CA VAL A 108 -3.46 -20.36 -12.05
C VAL A 108 -3.05 -21.01 -10.75
N ASN A 109 -2.96 -22.32 -10.79
CA ASN A 109 -2.59 -23.14 -9.63
C ASN A 109 -1.32 -23.94 -9.95
N PRO A 110 -0.15 -23.30 -9.88
CA PRO A 110 1.12 -23.93 -10.23
C PRO A 110 1.74 -24.69 -9.06
N PHE A 111 0.94 -25.17 -8.11
CA PHE A 111 1.46 -25.87 -6.94
C PHE A 111 2.02 -27.23 -7.26
N GLY A 112 3.23 -27.51 -6.74
CA GLY A 112 3.94 -28.76 -6.88
C GLY A 112 5.39 -28.69 -6.42
N GLU A 113 6.16 -29.72 -6.71
CA GLU A 113 7.56 -29.85 -6.31
C GLU A 113 8.53 -29.62 -7.48
N GLY A 114 8.02 -29.42 -8.68
CA GLY A 114 8.82 -29.18 -9.88
C GLY A 114 9.46 -27.80 -9.90
N PRO A 115 10.48 -27.60 -10.75
CA PRO A 115 11.23 -26.34 -10.81
C PRO A 115 10.40 -25.14 -11.28
N GLU A 116 9.34 -25.39 -12.04
CA GLU A 116 8.40 -24.39 -12.55
C GLU A 116 7.17 -24.25 -11.65
N GLU A 117 7.03 -25.10 -10.65
CA GLU A 117 5.91 -25.15 -9.73
C GLU A 117 6.19 -24.33 -8.48
N ILE A 118 5.15 -24.00 -7.72
CA ILE A 118 5.22 -23.20 -6.50
C ILE A 118 4.86 -24.07 -5.30
N LYS A 119 5.67 -23.99 -4.26
CA LYS A 119 5.38 -24.65 -2.98
C LYS A 119 4.52 -23.78 -2.07
N ARG A 120 4.75 -22.49 -2.09
CA ARG A 120 4.02 -21.54 -1.24
C ARG A 120 4.03 -20.13 -1.82
N ILE A 121 2.84 -19.59 -2.09
CA ILE A 121 2.67 -18.18 -2.47
C ILE A 121 2.74 -17.33 -1.19
N SER A 122 3.80 -16.54 -1.04
CA SER A 122 3.94 -15.60 0.08
C SER A 122 3.53 -14.19 -0.30
N SER A 123 3.79 -13.78 -1.52
CA SER A 123 3.31 -12.51 -2.09
C SER A 123 3.17 -12.66 -3.60
N PHE A 124 2.33 -11.83 -4.20
CA PHE A 124 2.26 -11.71 -5.65
C PHE A 124 1.96 -10.29 -6.09
N CYS A 125 2.37 -9.93 -7.30
CA CYS A 125 1.96 -8.72 -7.97
C CYS A 125 1.84 -8.96 -9.49
N LEU A 126 1.27 -7.98 -10.20
CA LEU A 126 1.22 -7.99 -11.66
C LEU A 126 2.32 -7.13 -12.25
N ASP A 127 2.96 -7.64 -13.28
CA ASP A 127 3.71 -6.86 -14.25
C ASP A 127 2.81 -6.64 -15.47
N THR A 128 2.07 -5.54 -15.46
CA THR A 128 1.13 -5.19 -16.52
C THR A 128 1.83 -4.86 -17.83
N TYR A 129 3.07 -4.35 -17.77
CA TYR A 129 3.89 -4.05 -18.95
C TYR A 129 4.26 -5.28 -19.77
N HIS A 130 4.65 -6.36 -19.08
CA HIS A 130 5.09 -7.59 -19.73
C HIS A 130 4.03 -8.69 -19.65
N LYS A 131 2.82 -8.38 -19.16
CA LYS A 131 1.69 -9.30 -18.98
C LYS A 131 2.12 -10.55 -18.21
N LYS A 132 2.72 -10.33 -17.02
CA LYS A 132 3.20 -11.39 -16.13
C LYS A 132 2.55 -11.33 -14.76
N ILE A 133 2.34 -12.50 -14.20
CA ILE A 133 2.01 -12.71 -12.79
C ILE A 133 3.35 -13.04 -12.11
N CYS A 134 3.79 -12.19 -11.20
CA CYS A 134 5.01 -12.38 -10.43
C CYS A 134 4.63 -12.94 -9.06
N ILE A 135 5.14 -14.12 -8.72
CA ILE A 135 4.81 -14.84 -7.48
C ILE A 135 6.08 -15.10 -6.69
N PHE A 136 6.12 -14.68 -5.44
CA PHE A 136 7.19 -15.03 -4.54
C PHE A 136 6.92 -16.38 -3.88
N ASP A 137 7.75 -17.35 -4.23
CA ASP A 137 7.79 -18.65 -3.57
C ASP A 137 8.79 -18.63 -2.44
N GLN A 138 8.30 -18.49 -1.22
CA GLN A 138 9.13 -18.43 -0.02
C GLN A 138 9.94 -19.71 0.20
N SER A 139 9.40 -20.86 -0.20
CA SER A 139 10.06 -22.15 0.04
C SER A 139 11.31 -22.34 -0.82
N ASP A 140 11.29 -21.78 -2.02
CA ASP A 140 12.43 -21.82 -2.95
C ASP A 140 13.27 -20.55 -2.95
N MET A 141 12.84 -19.51 -2.22
CA MET A 141 13.45 -18.18 -2.22
C MET A 141 13.60 -17.63 -3.64
N LYS A 142 12.51 -17.69 -4.43
CA LYS A 142 12.48 -17.23 -5.82
C LYS A 142 11.23 -16.44 -6.12
N VAL A 143 11.36 -15.46 -7.00
CA VAL A 143 10.23 -14.91 -7.72
C VAL A 143 10.05 -15.69 -9.00
N LYS A 144 8.91 -16.35 -9.15
CA LYS A 144 8.52 -17.12 -10.32
C LYS A 144 7.52 -16.31 -11.14
N MET A 145 7.74 -16.22 -12.43
CA MET A 145 6.93 -15.43 -13.35
C MET A 145 6.13 -16.33 -14.29
N TYR A 146 4.85 -16.08 -14.35
CA TYR A 146 3.93 -16.74 -15.26
C TYR A 146 3.31 -15.70 -16.17
N ASP A 147 2.96 -16.07 -17.40
CA ASP A 147 2.14 -15.19 -18.22
C ASP A 147 0.68 -15.17 -17.73
N PHE A 148 -0.14 -14.28 -18.27
CA PHE A 148 -1.55 -14.18 -17.90
C PHE A 148 -2.39 -15.41 -18.30
N SER A 149 -1.82 -16.33 -19.04
CA SER A 149 -2.41 -17.65 -19.27
C SER A 149 -1.97 -18.69 -18.24
N GLY A 150 -1.11 -18.33 -17.28
CA GLY A 150 -0.60 -19.23 -16.26
C GLY A 150 0.54 -20.13 -16.71
N LYS A 151 1.13 -19.90 -17.89
CA LYS A 151 2.31 -20.62 -18.35
C LYS A 151 3.56 -20.01 -17.70
N TYR A 152 4.40 -20.89 -17.16
CA TYR A 152 5.70 -20.49 -16.62
C TYR A 152 6.56 -19.78 -17.68
N ALA A 153 7.20 -18.69 -17.28
CA ALA A 153 8.07 -17.92 -18.15
C ALA A 153 9.54 -17.98 -17.69
N CYS A 154 9.79 -17.65 -16.45
CA CYS A 154 11.14 -17.67 -15.85
C CYS A 154 11.06 -17.52 -14.33
N SER A 155 12.20 -17.65 -13.65
CA SER A 155 12.34 -17.29 -12.26
C SER A 155 13.71 -16.67 -12.00
N TYR A 156 13.82 -15.93 -10.90
CA TYR A 156 15.08 -15.41 -10.40
C TYR A 156 15.15 -15.60 -8.89
N PRO A 157 16.34 -15.89 -8.35
CA PRO A 157 16.53 -16.05 -6.92
C PRO A 157 16.39 -14.71 -6.21
N THR A 158 16.03 -14.76 -4.94
CA THR A 158 16.08 -13.61 -4.04
C THR A 158 17.10 -13.88 -2.94
N ASP A 159 17.89 -12.87 -2.61
CA ASP A 159 18.95 -13.02 -1.62
C ASP A 159 18.37 -13.24 -0.21
N MET A 160 17.18 -12.69 0.03
CA MET A 160 16.52 -12.75 1.33
C MET A 160 15.01 -12.83 1.22
N PHE A 161 14.40 -13.26 2.33
CA PHE A 161 12.96 -13.25 2.50
C PHE A 161 12.43 -11.82 2.57
N PHE A 162 11.45 -11.50 1.73
CA PHE A 162 10.66 -10.28 1.81
C PHE A 162 9.18 -10.62 2.06
N ILE A 163 8.44 -9.65 2.59
CA ILE A 163 7.03 -9.87 2.94
C ILE A 163 6.12 -9.47 1.79
N ASP A 164 6.49 -8.40 1.07
CA ASP A 164 5.65 -7.87 0.01
C ASP A 164 6.47 -7.35 -1.16
N MET A 165 5.85 -7.31 -2.32
CA MET A 165 6.43 -6.79 -3.56
C MET A 165 5.39 -6.09 -4.41
N ALA A 166 5.85 -5.10 -5.16
CA ALA A 166 5.01 -4.40 -6.13
C ALA A 166 5.82 -4.00 -7.37
N LYS A 167 5.16 -3.88 -8.51
CA LYS A 167 5.76 -3.33 -9.72
C LYS A 167 5.80 -1.81 -9.62
N LEU A 168 6.97 -1.20 -9.83
CA LEU A 168 7.13 0.26 -9.81
C LEU A 168 6.98 0.86 -11.21
N ASP A 169 7.71 0.30 -12.16
CA ASP A 169 7.72 0.75 -13.55
C ASP A 169 8.07 -0.43 -14.48
N LYS A 170 8.24 -0.15 -15.76
CA LYS A 170 8.58 -1.18 -16.76
C LYS A 170 9.80 -2.02 -16.36
N ASN A 171 10.79 -1.43 -15.70
CA ASN A 171 12.10 -2.02 -15.48
C ASN A 171 12.38 -2.35 -14.00
N SER A 172 11.54 -1.91 -13.06
CA SER A 172 11.83 -2.02 -11.63
C SER A 172 10.69 -2.56 -10.82
N MET A 173 11.05 -3.23 -9.74
CA MET A 173 10.13 -3.69 -8.69
C MET A 173 10.56 -3.11 -7.35
N THR A 174 9.65 -3.03 -6.43
CA THR A 174 9.93 -2.74 -5.03
C THR A 174 9.65 -3.95 -4.16
N TYR A 175 10.46 -4.10 -3.11
CA TYR A 175 10.38 -5.17 -2.14
C TYR A 175 10.38 -4.58 -0.74
N PHE A 176 9.58 -5.15 0.13
CA PHE A 176 9.61 -4.82 1.54
C PHE A 176 10.23 -5.96 2.36
N TYR A 177 11.38 -5.67 2.98
CA TYR A 177 12.09 -6.57 3.87
C TYR A 177 11.73 -6.30 5.32
N PRO A 178 11.31 -7.33 6.08
CA PRO A 178 10.89 -7.17 7.46
C PRO A 178 12.07 -6.97 8.41
N ILE A 179 11.79 -6.53 9.63
CA ILE A 179 12.79 -6.22 10.65
C ILE A 179 13.64 -7.42 11.09
N TYR A 180 13.13 -8.64 10.91
CA TYR A 180 13.91 -9.86 11.17
C TYR A 180 14.80 -10.28 9.98
N ALA A 181 14.76 -9.54 8.87
CA ALA A 181 15.86 -9.56 7.93
C ALA A 181 17.13 -9.02 8.61
N GLU A 182 18.30 -9.36 8.08
CA GLU A 182 19.53 -8.74 8.57
C GLU A 182 19.41 -7.22 8.50
N GLU A 183 19.95 -6.50 9.49
CA GLU A 183 19.78 -5.04 9.64
C GLU A 183 20.04 -4.26 8.35
N GLN A 184 21.00 -4.73 7.55
CA GLN A 184 21.37 -4.11 6.28
C GLN A 184 20.29 -4.22 5.19
N PHE A 185 19.32 -5.13 5.33
CA PHE A 185 18.27 -5.36 4.34
C PHE A 185 16.89 -4.86 4.77
N TYR A 186 16.74 -4.46 6.03
CA TYR A 186 15.45 -3.95 6.50
C TYR A 186 14.98 -2.74 5.69
N GLY A 187 13.68 -2.69 5.39
CA GLY A 187 13.02 -1.55 4.74
C GLY A 187 12.60 -1.82 3.30
N ILE A 188 12.50 -0.75 2.54
CA ILE A 188 12.04 -0.80 1.16
C ILE A 188 13.24 -0.73 0.22
N TRP A 189 13.26 -1.65 -0.73
CA TRP A 189 14.30 -1.76 -1.75
C TRP A 189 13.71 -1.68 -3.14
N SER A 190 14.40 -1.02 -4.06
CA SER A 190 14.11 -1.09 -5.49
C SER A 190 15.09 -2.02 -6.19
N SER A 191 14.62 -2.71 -7.23
CA SER A 191 15.45 -3.53 -8.12
C SER A 191 15.67 -2.84 -9.46
N ASP A 192 16.60 -3.38 -10.24
CA ASP A 192 16.78 -3.01 -11.64
C ASP A 192 16.00 -3.92 -12.60
N SER A 193 16.24 -3.75 -13.89
CA SER A 193 15.63 -4.57 -14.96
C SER A 193 16.07 -6.04 -14.92
N LEU A 194 17.15 -6.36 -14.22
CA LEU A 194 17.63 -7.72 -13.97
C LEU A 194 17.14 -8.27 -12.64
N ASN A 195 16.23 -7.54 -11.96
CA ASN A 195 15.71 -7.85 -10.63
C ASN A 195 16.78 -7.94 -9.52
N GLN A 196 17.95 -7.30 -9.76
CA GLN A 196 18.96 -7.15 -8.73
C GLN A 196 18.63 -5.97 -7.83
N LEU A 197 18.75 -6.14 -6.51
CA LEU A 197 18.53 -5.05 -5.57
C LEU A 197 19.55 -3.95 -5.82
N LYS A 198 19.06 -2.74 -6.08
CA LYS A 198 19.91 -1.58 -6.38
C LYS A 198 20.02 -0.62 -5.22
N LYS A 199 18.91 -0.31 -4.59
CA LYS A 199 18.84 0.80 -3.67
C LYS A 199 17.86 0.54 -2.56
N GLN A 200 18.32 0.72 -1.34
CA GLN A 200 17.45 0.88 -0.20
C GLN A 200 16.85 2.30 -0.24
N VAL A 201 15.55 2.38 -0.44
CA VAL A 201 14.84 3.66 -0.52
C VAL A 201 14.32 4.15 0.82
N SER A 202 14.18 3.25 1.80
CA SER A 202 13.86 3.59 3.18
C SER A 202 14.55 2.63 4.15
N SER A 203 15.15 3.20 5.19
CA SER A 203 15.88 2.47 6.24
C SER A 203 15.42 2.87 7.64
N HIS A 204 14.15 3.19 7.84
CA HIS A 204 13.63 3.43 9.18
C HIS A 204 13.67 2.13 9.98
N VAL A 205 14.83 1.85 10.55
CA VAL A 205 15.04 0.68 11.40
C VAL A 205 14.69 1.05 12.83
N THR A 206 13.57 0.59 13.32
CA THR A 206 13.35 0.50 14.75
C THR A 206 13.42 -0.97 15.17
N LYS A 207 14.41 -1.32 15.95
CA LYS A 207 14.52 -2.65 16.60
C LYS A 207 13.34 -2.95 17.54
N GLU A 208 12.49 -1.98 17.77
CA GLU A 208 11.37 -1.99 18.71
C GLU A 208 10.01 -2.17 18.04
N CYS A 209 10.00 -2.69 16.82
CA CYS A 209 8.79 -2.89 16.04
C CYS A 209 7.99 -4.10 16.47
N MET A 210 6.76 -3.89 16.83
CA MET A 210 5.99 -4.93 17.48
C MET A 210 4.92 -5.59 16.65
N PHE A 211 4.40 -4.93 15.65
CA PHE A 211 3.30 -5.44 14.87
C PHE A 211 3.66 -5.46 13.39
N HIS A 212 4.30 -6.55 12.97
CA HIS A 212 4.45 -6.86 11.55
C HIS A 212 3.13 -7.43 11.01
N TYR A 213 2.09 -6.62 11.00
CA TYR A 213 0.98 -6.90 10.10
C TYR A 213 1.46 -6.53 8.70
N PHE A 214 1.06 -7.36 7.74
CA PHE A 214 1.52 -7.28 6.36
C PHE A 214 1.68 -5.84 5.89
N PRO A 215 2.84 -5.49 5.39
CA PRO A 215 3.08 -4.19 4.84
C PRO A 215 2.15 -4.02 3.67
N MET A 216 1.77 -2.81 3.49
CA MET A 216 0.80 -2.50 2.49
C MET A 216 1.51 -1.70 1.42
N LEU A 217 2.03 -2.42 0.43
CA LEU A 217 2.43 -1.85 -0.83
C LEU A 217 1.20 -1.87 -1.74
N TYR A 218 0.67 -0.69 -2.06
CA TYR A 218 -0.47 -0.55 -2.95
C TYR A 218 -0.02 0.08 -4.26
N ASN A 219 -0.20 -0.61 -5.38
CA ASN A 219 0.04 0.00 -6.69
C ASN A 219 -0.96 1.12 -6.93
N MET A 220 -0.48 2.35 -7.04
CA MET A 220 -1.30 3.49 -7.44
C MET A 220 -1.47 3.59 -8.94
N ASN A 221 -0.37 3.41 -9.62
CA ASN A 221 -0.25 3.47 -11.06
C ASN A 221 1.06 2.78 -11.45
N ASP A 222 1.39 2.81 -12.71
CA ASP A 222 2.57 2.12 -13.25
C ASP A 222 3.91 2.77 -12.87
N THR A 223 3.95 3.79 -12.02
CA THR A 223 5.18 4.53 -11.69
C THR A 223 5.43 4.71 -10.21
N CYS A 224 4.44 4.46 -9.37
CA CYS A 224 4.58 4.59 -7.93
C CYS A 224 3.66 3.66 -7.14
N VAL A 225 4.07 3.44 -5.92
CA VAL A 225 3.39 2.56 -4.96
C VAL A 225 3.17 3.31 -3.67
N TYR A 226 1.97 3.25 -3.11
CA TYR A 226 1.75 3.69 -1.74
C TYR A 226 2.34 2.70 -0.77
N TYR A 227 2.96 3.24 0.26
CA TYR A 227 3.48 2.50 1.39
C TYR A 227 2.98 3.13 2.68
N TYR A 228 2.48 2.31 3.58
CA TYR A 228 2.14 2.73 4.93
C TYR A 228 3.13 2.14 5.93
N ASP A 229 3.85 3.02 6.63
CA ASP A 229 4.72 2.64 7.73
C ASP A 229 3.98 2.74 9.06
N ARG A 230 3.61 1.59 9.60
CA ARG A 230 2.86 1.50 10.87
C ARG A 230 3.63 1.97 12.08
N ASN A 231 4.94 1.96 11.98
CA ASN A 231 5.78 2.36 13.12
C ASN A 231 5.82 3.87 13.28
N TRP A 232 5.68 4.56 12.17
CA TRP A 232 5.73 6.01 12.12
C TRP A 232 4.37 6.64 11.84
N ASP A 233 3.33 5.80 11.58
CA ASP A 233 2.02 6.26 11.11
C ASP A 233 2.14 7.18 9.89
N GLU A 234 3.01 6.80 8.96
CA GLU A 234 3.29 7.57 7.75
C GLU A 234 2.75 6.88 6.51
N ILE A 235 2.07 7.67 5.68
CA ILE A 235 1.66 7.27 4.34
C ILE A 235 2.64 7.91 3.36
N SER A 236 3.34 7.07 2.60
CA SER A 236 4.39 7.48 1.70
C SER A 236 4.13 6.99 0.27
N VAL A 237 4.72 7.67 -0.69
CA VAL A 237 4.85 7.21 -2.08
C VAL A 237 6.27 6.72 -2.30
N VAL A 238 6.38 5.52 -2.86
CA VAL A 238 7.63 4.90 -3.26
C VAL A 238 7.76 4.97 -4.78
N THR A 239 8.88 5.45 -5.25
CA THR A 239 9.30 5.44 -6.65
C THR A 239 10.57 4.60 -6.81
N SER A 240 11.08 4.44 -8.02
CA SER A 240 12.36 3.74 -8.27
C SER A 240 13.55 4.34 -7.53
N ASP A 241 13.50 5.63 -7.21
CA ASP A 241 14.64 6.39 -6.71
C ASP A 241 14.48 6.97 -5.31
N SER A 242 13.25 7.06 -4.82
CA SER A 242 12.96 7.76 -3.57
C SER A 242 11.71 7.25 -2.88
N ILE A 243 11.60 7.60 -1.60
CA ILE A 243 10.36 7.57 -0.84
C ILE A 243 10.05 8.99 -0.39
N GLN A 244 8.79 9.38 -0.52
CA GLN A 244 8.29 10.67 -0.07
C GLN A 244 7.11 10.44 0.87
N THR A 245 7.21 10.89 2.11
CA THR A 245 6.07 10.91 3.04
C THR A 245 5.08 11.97 2.59
N LEU A 246 3.85 11.52 2.31
CA LEU A 246 2.74 12.40 1.95
C LEU A 246 2.03 12.93 3.19
N TYR A 247 1.79 12.03 4.15
CA TYR A 247 1.03 12.33 5.37
C TYR A 247 1.66 11.62 6.56
N SER A 248 1.74 12.32 7.68
CA SER A 248 2.04 11.76 8.99
C SER A 248 0.77 11.80 9.83
N LEU A 249 0.34 10.66 10.34
CA LEU A 249 -0.89 10.53 11.11
C LEU A 249 -0.56 10.67 12.60
N GLY A 250 -0.90 11.82 13.18
CA GLY A 250 -0.76 12.10 14.62
C GLY A 250 -1.87 11.43 15.42
N VAL A 251 -1.87 10.10 15.49
CA VAL A 251 -2.92 9.34 16.18
C VAL A 251 -2.67 9.35 17.68
N LYS A 252 -3.58 9.95 18.47
CA LYS A 252 -3.43 10.03 19.93
C LYS A 252 -3.45 8.67 20.62
N GLN A 253 -4.22 7.75 20.10
CA GLN A 253 -4.36 6.39 20.62
C GLN A 253 -3.34 5.41 20.01
N ARG A 254 -2.26 5.91 19.45
CA ARG A 254 -1.20 5.10 18.88
C ARG A 254 -0.61 4.14 19.91
N ILE A 255 -0.37 2.89 19.49
CA ILE A 255 0.35 1.92 20.31
C ILE A 255 1.77 2.44 20.58
N PRO A 256 2.20 2.54 21.83
CA PRO A 256 3.57 2.90 22.16
C PRO A 256 4.54 1.82 21.68
N LEU A 257 5.77 2.21 21.40
CA LEU A 257 6.83 1.24 21.14
C LEU A 257 7.16 0.50 22.44
N PHE A 258 6.85 -0.78 22.49
CA PHE A 258 7.18 -1.59 23.66
C PHE A 258 8.59 -2.19 23.50
N LYS A 259 9.34 -2.28 24.59
CA LYS A 259 10.67 -2.91 24.61
C LYS A 259 10.64 -4.43 24.78
N LYS A 260 9.45 -5.02 24.90
CA LYS A 260 9.24 -6.44 25.09
C LYS A 260 8.61 -7.09 23.86
N GLY A 261 8.78 -8.39 23.71
CA GLY A 261 8.19 -9.14 22.60
C GLY A 261 6.66 -9.08 22.60
N ILE A 262 6.05 -9.13 21.42
CA ILE A 262 4.57 -9.07 21.26
C ILE A 262 3.83 -10.13 22.10
N ARG A 263 4.45 -11.29 22.31
CA ARG A 263 3.86 -12.39 23.11
C ARG A 263 3.78 -12.09 24.61
N ASP A 264 4.55 -11.12 25.06
CA ASP A 264 4.64 -10.73 26.47
C ASP A 264 3.76 -9.54 26.81
N ILE A 265 2.98 -9.03 25.82
CA ILE A 265 2.07 -7.90 26.00
C ILE A 265 0.70 -8.43 26.39
N THR A 266 0.20 -7.91 27.49
CA THR A 266 -1.11 -8.28 27.98
C THR A 266 -2.22 -7.46 27.31
N PRO A 267 -3.46 -7.97 27.23
CA PRO A 267 -4.61 -7.20 26.73
C PRO A 267 -4.81 -5.87 27.47
N GLN A 268 -4.54 -5.84 28.77
CA GLN A 268 -4.66 -4.64 29.60
C GLN A 268 -3.67 -3.54 29.18
N GLU A 269 -2.48 -3.91 28.73
CA GLU A 269 -1.50 -2.95 28.24
C GLU A 269 -1.85 -2.38 26.86
N LEU A 270 -2.73 -3.06 26.11
CA LEU A 270 -3.21 -2.61 24.80
C LEU A 270 -4.55 -1.87 24.89
N ASP A 271 -5.19 -1.85 26.07
CA ASP A 271 -6.51 -1.23 26.23
C ASP A 271 -6.50 0.24 25.82
N GLY A 272 -7.43 0.61 24.95
CA GLY A 272 -7.56 1.97 24.43
C GLY A 272 -6.56 2.37 23.34
N TYR A 273 -5.53 1.55 23.07
CA TYR A 273 -4.66 1.77 21.93
C TYR A 273 -5.27 1.26 20.63
N ALA A 274 -4.82 1.83 19.52
CA ALA A 274 -5.32 1.49 18.20
C ALA A 274 -4.17 1.18 17.23
N ILE A 275 -4.47 0.28 16.29
CA ILE A 275 -3.65 0.04 15.10
C ILE A 275 -4.45 0.42 13.86
N LEU A 276 -3.75 0.80 12.80
CA LEU A 276 -4.32 0.99 11.47
C LEU A 276 -4.07 -0.26 10.62
N PRO A 277 -5.02 -1.20 10.54
CA PRO A 277 -4.84 -2.39 9.73
C PRO A 277 -4.97 -2.12 8.24
N ASN A 278 -5.87 -1.20 7.85
CA ASN A 278 -6.14 -0.89 6.45
C ASN A 278 -6.29 0.60 6.22
N PHE A 279 -5.79 1.05 5.08
CA PHE A 279 -6.07 2.38 4.55
C PHE A 279 -6.27 2.30 3.04
N ASP A 280 -7.08 3.20 2.52
CA ASP A 280 -7.25 3.44 1.10
C ASP A 280 -6.93 4.89 0.82
N CYS A 281 -6.13 5.12 -0.19
CA CYS A 281 -5.64 6.44 -0.52
C CYS A 281 -5.93 6.75 -1.98
N SER A 282 -6.39 7.95 -2.23
CA SER A 282 -6.56 8.53 -3.55
C SER A 282 -6.05 9.96 -3.55
N ASN A 283 -6.10 10.63 -4.68
CA ASN A 283 -5.70 12.04 -4.75
C ASN A 283 -6.54 12.94 -3.84
N ASN A 284 -7.81 12.61 -3.65
CA ASN A 284 -8.78 13.47 -2.96
C ASN A 284 -9.15 12.99 -1.57
N PHE A 285 -8.99 11.69 -1.29
CA PHE A 285 -9.48 11.09 -0.06
C PHE A 285 -8.52 10.02 0.47
N ILE A 286 -8.45 9.95 1.80
CA ILE A 286 -7.83 8.82 2.51
C ILE A 286 -8.88 8.29 3.48
N LEU A 287 -9.15 6.99 3.41
CA LEU A 287 -10.03 6.30 4.35
C LEU A 287 -9.21 5.28 5.14
N CYS A 288 -9.19 5.46 6.44
CA CYS A 288 -8.49 4.58 7.37
C CYS A 288 -9.48 3.81 8.23
N SER A 289 -9.21 2.54 8.50
CA SER A 289 -9.92 1.77 9.52
C SER A 289 -8.98 1.46 10.68
N PHE A 290 -9.22 2.08 11.84
CA PHE A 290 -8.46 1.82 13.05
C PHE A 290 -9.14 0.73 13.88
N HIS A 291 -8.38 -0.25 14.34
CA HIS A 291 -8.84 -1.26 15.28
C HIS A 291 -8.34 -0.91 16.68
N THR A 292 -9.28 -0.66 17.58
CA THR A 292 -8.99 -0.41 19.01
C THR A 292 -9.10 -1.70 19.78
N PHE A 293 -8.14 -1.97 20.66
CA PHE A 293 -8.14 -3.15 21.50
C PHE A 293 -9.06 -3.01 22.71
N ASP A 294 -9.60 -4.14 23.15
CA ASP A 294 -10.43 -4.26 24.37
C ASP A 294 -9.63 -4.99 25.46
N LYS A 295 -9.61 -4.44 26.67
CA LYS A 295 -8.87 -5.01 27.82
C LYS A 295 -9.30 -6.40 28.26
N ASN A 296 -10.51 -6.80 27.93
CA ASN A 296 -11.07 -8.08 28.33
C ASN A 296 -10.88 -9.15 27.25
N ASP A 297 -10.81 -8.76 25.99
CA ASP A 297 -10.60 -9.68 24.87
C ASP A 297 -9.87 -9.00 23.71
N ILE A 298 -8.59 -9.30 23.56
CA ILE A 298 -7.75 -8.76 22.47
C ILE A 298 -8.26 -9.12 21.07
N ARG A 299 -9.09 -10.16 20.96
CA ARG A 299 -9.69 -10.56 19.68
C ARG A 299 -10.88 -9.71 19.31
N LYS A 300 -11.51 -9.07 20.32
CA LYS A 300 -12.61 -8.15 20.10
C LYS A 300 -12.05 -6.83 19.60
N LYS A 301 -12.31 -6.54 18.34
CA LYS A 301 -11.83 -5.32 17.67
C LYS A 301 -12.99 -4.35 17.51
N ASN A 302 -12.82 -3.16 18.05
CA ASN A 302 -13.75 -2.05 17.79
C ASN A 302 -13.17 -1.22 16.63
N ILE A 303 -13.92 -1.09 15.55
CA ILE A 303 -13.47 -0.36 14.37
C ILE A 303 -13.88 1.10 14.50
N THR A 304 -12.93 1.98 14.20
CA THR A 304 -13.15 3.42 14.02
C THR A 304 -12.65 3.83 12.65
N TRP A 305 -13.53 4.40 11.87
CA TRP A 305 -13.23 4.91 10.54
C TRP A 305 -12.77 6.36 10.62
N VAL A 306 -11.80 6.71 9.80
CA VAL A 306 -11.30 8.08 9.63
C VAL A 306 -11.28 8.39 8.15
N LEU A 307 -12.05 9.39 7.73
CA LEU A 307 -12.03 9.93 6.37
C LEU A 307 -11.33 11.28 6.39
N LEU A 308 -10.28 11.41 5.60
CA LEU A 308 -9.61 12.66 5.29
C LEU A 308 -9.98 13.10 3.88
N ASP A 309 -10.53 14.27 3.73
CA ASP A 309 -10.59 14.99 2.45
C ASP A 309 -9.30 15.79 2.27
N THR A 310 -8.42 15.34 1.39
CA THR A 310 -7.09 15.93 1.19
C THR A 310 -7.14 17.32 0.56
N ARG A 311 -8.24 17.65 -0.13
CA ARG A 311 -8.44 18.96 -0.76
C ARG A 311 -8.73 20.05 0.27
N THR A 312 -9.42 19.69 1.34
CA THR A 312 -9.88 20.63 2.37
C THR A 312 -9.15 20.47 3.69
N GLY A 313 -8.42 19.37 3.90
CA GLY A 313 -7.82 18.98 5.16
C GLY A 313 -8.83 18.54 6.22
N LYS A 314 -10.12 18.39 5.85
CA LYS A 314 -11.16 17.98 6.79
C LYS A 314 -11.00 16.52 7.19
N VAL A 315 -10.96 16.25 8.50
CA VAL A 315 -10.96 14.92 9.09
C VAL A 315 -12.34 14.63 9.67
N THR A 316 -12.92 13.50 9.32
CA THR A 316 -14.17 12.98 9.88
C THR A 316 -13.89 11.63 10.51
N ILE A 317 -14.28 11.44 11.77
CA ILE A 317 -14.00 10.22 12.55
C ILE A 317 -15.33 9.61 12.97
N SER A 318 -15.56 8.32 12.71
CA SER A 318 -16.80 7.65 13.06
C SER A 318 -16.63 6.16 13.35
N LYS A 319 -17.46 5.63 14.23
CA LYS A 319 -17.60 4.17 14.43
C LYS A 319 -18.49 3.52 13.37
N LYS A 320 -19.13 4.34 12.53
CA LYS A 320 -20.08 3.88 11.51
C LYS A 320 -19.66 4.34 10.15
N LEU A 321 -19.58 3.40 9.21
CA LEU A 321 -19.45 3.65 7.81
C LEU A 321 -20.73 3.15 7.13
N LYS A 322 -21.40 4.00 6.36
CA LYS A 322 -22.71 3.70 5.79
C LYS A 322 -22.68 3.86 4.26
N ASN A 323 -23.29 2.91 3.57
CA ASN A 323 -23.60 3.04 2.16
C ASN A 323 -24.98 3.67 1.99
N ASP A 324 -25.02 5.00 1.88
CA ASP A 324 -26.24 5.77 1.67
C ASP A 324 -26.58 5.99 0.17
N LEU A 325 -25.75 5.44 -0.73
CA LEU A 325 -25.97 5.49 -2.18
C LEU A 325 -26.75 4.28 -2.69
N MET A 326 -26.85 3.22 -1.89
CA MET A 326 -27.62 2.02 -2.15
C MET A 326 -28.52 1.74 -0.97
N ALA A 327 -29.60 0.98 -1.16
CA ALA A 327 -30.52 0.59 -0.08
C ALA A 327 -29.92 -0.48 0.84
N GLU A 328 -28.70 -0.30 1.28
CA GLU A 328 -27.98 -1.19 2.16
C GLU A 328 -27.69 -0.49 3.49
N ASP A 329 -27.80 -1.26 4.56
CA ASP A 329 -27.51 -0.82 5.92
C ASP A 329 -26.00 -0.70 6.19
N GLU A 330 -25.62 -0.57 7.46
CA GLU A 330 -24.25 -0.37 7.91
C GLU A 330 -23.27 -1.36 7.29
N ILE A 331 -22.11 -0.84 6.91
CA ILE A 331 -21.05 -1.66 6.32
C ILE A 331 -20.26 -2.27 7.47
N GLU A 332 -20.48 -3.55 7.68
CA GLU A 332 -19.66 -4.34 8.57
C GLU A 332 -18.43 -4.88 7.83
N ASN A 333 -17.25 -4.59 8.36
CA ASN A 333 -15.98 -5.31 8.23
C ASN A 333 -15.49 -5.79 6.84
N ASN A 334 -15.97 -5.29 5.74
CA ASN A 334 -15.46 -5.71 4.44
C ASN A 334 -14.13 -5.05 4.13
N SER A 335 -13.15 -5.84 3.73
CA SER A 335 -11.85 -5.35 3.33
C SER A 335 -11.99 -4.40 2.15
N LEU A 336 -11.34 -3.25 2.24
CA LEU A 336 -11.18 -2.34 1.12
C LEU A 336 -9.93 -2.74 0.34
N PHE A 337 -10.03 -2.68 -0.97
CA PHE A 337 -8.91 -2.91 -1.88
C PHE A 337 -8.79 -1.72 -2.81
N TYR A 338 -7.56 -1.29 -3.01
CA TYR A 338 -7.26 -0.23 -3.93
C TYR A 338 -7.37 -0.72 -5.38
N MET A 339 -7.98 0.09 -6.24
CA MET A 339 -8.02 -0.16 -7.67
C MET A 339 -7.24 0.90 -8.46
N ASN A 340 -7.50 2.18 -8.19
CA ASN A 340 -6.76 3.32 -8.76
C ASN A 340 -7.16 4.62 -8.04
N ASN A 341 -6.57 5.75 -8.43
CA ASN A 341 -6.81 7.05 -7.81
C ASN A 341 -8.28 7.52 -7.78
N TYR A 342 -9.15 6.90 -8.55
CA TYR A 342 -10.56 7.31 -8.71
C TYR A 342 -11.53 6.23 -8.31
N THR A 343 -11.03 5.04 -7.96
CA THR A 343 -11.88 3.88 -7.74
C THR A 343 -11.32 3.01 -6.62
N TRP A 344 -12.14 2.78 -5.61
CA TRP A 344 -11.87 1.81 -4.54
C TRP A 344 -12.78 0.60 -4.70
N LEU A 345 -12.44 -0.48 -4.03
CA LEU A 345 -13.20 -1.72 -4.07
C LEU A 345 -13.54 -2.18 -2.66
N ARG A 346 -14.76 -2.67 -2.51
CA ARG A 346 -15.12 -3.56 -1.42
C ARG A 346 -15.34 -4.95 -1.95
N VAL A 347 -14.91 -5.92 -1.18
CA VAL A 347 -15.02 -7.33 -1.53
C VAL A 347 -15.95 -8.00 -0.53
N ASP A 348 -16.97 -8.66 -1.04
CA ASP A 348 -17.80 -9.58 -0.29
C ASP A 348 -17.53 -10.98 -0.84
N ASP A 349 -16.81 -11.77 -0.06
CA ASP A 349 -16.40 -13.15 -0.36
C ASP A 349 -17.09 -14.16 0.57
N SER A 350 -18.25 -13.79 1.09
CA SER A 350 -19.05 -14.63 2.00
C SER A 350 -19.74 -15.81 1.28
N PHE A 351 -19.69 -15.85 -0.05
CA PHE A 351 -20.29 -16.90 -0.88
C PHE A 351 -19.23 -17.88 -1.35
N GLU A 352 -19.56 -19.17 -1.42
CA GLU A 352 -18.60 -20.20 -1.84
C GLU A 352 -18.26 -20.17 -3.34
N ASP A 353 -19.21 -19.71 -4.16
CA ASP A 353 -19.13 -19.73 -5.63
C ASP A 353 -19.16 -18.35 -6.27
N LEU A 354 -19.15 -17.31 -5.46
CA LEU A 354 -19.29 -15.92 -5.90
C LEU A 354 -18.44 -14.97 -5.06
N ILE A 355 -17.70 -14.10 -5.73
CA ILE A 355 -17.09 -12.93 -5.10
C ILE A 355 -17.82 -11.70 -5.63
N ARG A 356 -18.44 -10.95 -4.76
CA ARG A 356 -19.08 -9.67 -5.14
C ARG A 356 -18.12 -8.52 -4.91
N LEU A 357 -17.81 -7.79 -5.97
CA LEU A 357 -17.05 -6.57 -5.91
C LEU A 357 -18.01 -5.38 -5.94
N LYS A 358 -17.92 -4.50 -4.95
CA LYS A 358 -18.54 -3.19 -4.98
C LYS A 358 -17.48 -2.18 -5.41
N ILE A 359 -17.64 -1.64 -6.60
CA ILE A 359 -16.72 -0.68 -7.21
C ILE A 359 -17.19 0.72 -6.82
N LEU A 360 -16.37 1.43 -6.04
CA LEU A 360 -16.68 2.76 -5.53
C LEU A 360 -15.99 3.79 -6.42
N HIS A 361 -16.73 4.48 -7.25
CA HIS A 361 -16.22 5.59 -8.05
C HIS A 361 -16.16 6.85 -7.17
N LEU A 362 -14.95 7.39 -6.97
CA LEU A 362 -14.72 8.53 -6.09
C LEU A 362 -15.13 9.87 -6.75
N GLN A 363 -15.40 10.88 -5.89
CA GLN A 363 -15.73 12.24 -6.31
C GLN A 363 -14.51 13.02 -6.83
#